data_99f80649825f45cde82224646bc2d16b
#
_entry.id   99f80649825f45cde82224646bc2d16b
#
_cell.length_a   1.000
_cell.length_b   1.000
_cell.length_c   1.000
_cell.angle_alpha   90.00
_cell.angle_beta   90.00
_cell.angle_gamma   90.00
#
_symmetry.space_group_name_H-M   'P 1'
#
loop_
_entity.id
_entity.type
_entity.pdbx_description
1 polymer ?
#
loop_
_entity_poly.entity_id
_entity_poly.type
_entity_poly.pdbx_seq_one_letter_code
_entity_poly.pdbx_strand_id
1 'polypeptide(L)'
;LEMKPSIDASSYWGLRGRETLGETGYVRFVLESGFEGDTGRVANDTRSGALFSREAMVVLGREGTGEIALGRMAGFLGSTGTYAQWAATGMNPLASNAPDAALAGVFQSSPIMDNAIVVKSAPMHGVTLLGQFSNSTNQATYPESEGFSNTEHLYALAAGWKGENATALLAWQMIDYANTANGAQPHNAKPTHNIFAGASRGFGDLRVHVA
;
A
#
# COMPACT_ATOMS: atom_id res chain seq x y z
N LEU A 1 11.47 28.91 17.33
CA LEU A 1 11.52 28.31 15.99
C LEU A 1 11.53 26.80 16.19
N GLU A 2 10.50 26.11 15.75
CA GLU A 2 10.41 24.66 15.84
C GLU A 2 10.53 24.10 14.42
N MET A 3 11.47 23.19 14.18
CA MET A 3 11.52 22.41 12.95
C MET A 3 10.64 21.17 13.13
N LYS A 4 9.78 20.89 12.15
CA LYS A 4 8.94 19.69 12.15
C LYS A 4 9.44 18.70 11.10
N PRO A 5 9.35 17.38 11.36
CA PRO A 5 9.95 16.38 10.48
C PRO A 5 9.34 16.34 9.07
N SER A 6 8.07 16.64 8.95
CA SER A 6 7.38 16.84 7.66
C SER A 6 5.98 17.37 7.91
N ILE A 7 5.52 18.24 7.01
CA ILE A 7 4.16 18.80 7.08
C ILE A 7 3.24 18.06 6.10
N ASP A 8 3.75 17.64 4.96
CA ASP A 8 2.95 17.16 3.83
C ASP A 8 3.33 15.75 3.37
N ALA A 9 4.60 15.40 3.35
CA ALA A 9 5.06 14.07 2.94
C ALA A 9 6.23 13.60 3.82
N SER A 10 6.22 12.34 4.21
CA SER A 10 7.31 11.73 4.97
C SER A 10 8.59 11.74 4.15
N SER A 11 9.71 12.14 4.76
CA SER A 11 11.02 12.02 4.16
C SER A 11 11.40 10.54 4.07
N TYR A 12 11.97 10.13 2.95
CA TYR A 12 12.44 8.75 2.79
C TYR A 12 13.61 8.68 1.80
N TRP A 13 14.36 7.61 1.92
CA TRP A 13 15.40 7.22 0.97
C TRP A 13 15.23 5.75 0.63
N GLY A 14 15.80 5.31 -0.48
CA GLY A 14 15.67 3.90 -0.86
C GLY A 14 16.61 3.49 -1.97
N LEU A 15 16.66 2.20 -2.19
CA LEU A 15 17.38 1.53 -3.26
C LEU A 15 16.38 0.77 -4.12
N ARG A 16 16.53 0.88 -5.43
CA ARG A 16 15.75 0.12 -6.40
C ARG A 16 16.66 -0.45 -7.45
N GLY A 17 16.42 -1.69 -7.83
CA GLY A 17 17.14 -2.33 -8.90
C GLY A 17 16.23 -3.21 -9.73
N ARG A 18 16.63 -3.44 -10.98
CA ARG A 18 15.95 -4.35 -11.90
C ARG A 18 16.97 -5.06 -12.76
N GLU A 19 16.79 -6.37 -12.89
CA GLU A 19 17.56 -7.25 -13.77
C GLU A 19 16.62 -7.92 -14.74
N THR A 20 17.01 -8.03 -16.01
CA THR A 20 16.24 -8.71 -17.05
C THR A 20 16.59 -10.19 -17.07
N LEU A 21 15.59 -11.04 -17.07
CA LEU A 21 15.72 -12.51 -17.12
C LEU A 21 15.21 -13.04 -18.48
N GLY A 22 16.13 -13.35 -19.34
CA GLY A 22 15.81 -13.74 -20.71
C GLY A 22 15.17 -12.59 -21.52
N GLU A 23 14.24 -12.91 -22.41
CA GLU A 23 13.67 -11.91 -23.33
C GLU A 23 12.57 -11.05 -22.71
N THR A 24 11.78 -11.61 -21.80
CA THR A 24 10.58 -10.94 -21.27
C THR A 24 10.48 -10.98 -19.76
N GLY A 25 11.23 -11.85 -19.10
CA GLY A 25 11.25 -11.95 -17.65
C GLY A 25 12.08 -10.84 -16.98
N TYR A 26 11.75 -10.53 -15.74
CA TYR A 26 12.56 -9.64 -14.92
C TYR A 26 12.41 -9.94 -13.43
N VAL A 27 13.45 -9.58 -12.69
CA VAL A 27 13.41 -9.43 -11.23
C VAL A 27 13.69 -7.97 -10.90
N ARG A 28 13.00 -7.43 -9.91
CA ARG A 28 13.34 -6.13 -9.32
C ARG A 28 13.22 -6.18 -7.81
N PHE A 29 13.89 -5.27 -7.14
CA PHE A 29 13.74 -5.06 -5.72
C PHE A 29 13.44 -3.58 -5.42
N VAL A 30 12.77 -3.37 -4.31
CA VAL A 30 12.50 -2.04 -3.74
C VAL A 30 12.77 -2.11 -2.25
N LEU A 31 13.64 -1.22 -1.76
CA LEU A 31 14.00 -1.07 -0.37
C LEU A 31 13.85 0.39 0.00
N GLU A 32 12.94 0.75 0.91
CA GLU A 32 12.68 2.13 1.32
C GLU A 32 12.65 2.29 2.83
N SER A 33 13.33 3.30 3.33
CA SER A 33 13.34 3.71 4.73
C SER A 33 12.79 5.12 4.88
N GLY A 34 11.80 5.31 5.75
CA GLY A 34 11.37 6.63 6.16
C GLY A 34 12.30 7.22 7.23
N PHE A 35 12.43 8.53 7.27
CA PHE A 35 13.18 9.21 8.33
C PHE A 35 12.55 10.56 8.70
N GLU A 36 12.80 11.00 9.92
CA GLU A 36 12.44 12.32 10.40
C GLU A 36 13.56 13.29 10.03
N GLY A 37 13.24 14.32 9.25
CA GLY A 37 14.26 15.25 8.73
C GLY A 37 14.90 16.15 9.78
N ASP A 38 14.28 16.30 10.95
CA ASP A 38 14.76 17.13 12.05
C ASP A 38 15.62 16.36 13.07
N THR A 39 15.34 15.07 13.24
CA THR A 39 16.00 14.21 14.25
C THR A 39 16.92 13.14 13.63
N GLY A 40 16.70 12.81 12.35
CA GLY A 40 17.38 11.70 11.67
C GLY A 40 16.89 10.30 12.11
N ARG A 41 15.84 10.22 12.93
CA ARG A 41 15.26 8.95 13.38
C ARG A 41 14.54 8.25 12.23
N VAL A 42 14.48 6.92 12.28
CA VAL A 42 13.66 6.13 11.33
C VAL A 42 12.20 6.46 11.57
N ALA A 43 11.50 6.92 10.53
CA ALA A 43 10.08 7.19 10.55
C ALA A 43 9.29 5.96 10.07
N ASN A 44 8.01 5.86 10.49
CA ASN A 44 7.13 4.72 10.19
C ASN A 44 7.71 3.37 10.64
N ASP A 45 8.60 3.39 11.62
CA ASP A 45 9.10 2.19 12.25
C ASP A 45 8.03 1.66 13.21
N THR A 46 7.19 0.80 12.69
CA THR A 46 6.21 0.06 13.47
C THR A 46 6.82 -1.15 14.17
N ARG A 47 8.05 -1.53 13.78
CA ARG A 47 8.91 -2.50 14.46
C ARG A 47 10.21 -1.80 14.82
N SER A 48 10.49 -1.69 16.11
CA SER A 48 11.70 -1.04 16.62
C SER A 48 12.94 -1.59 15.92
N GLY A 49 13.63 -0.73 15.14
CA GLY A 49 14.87 -1.08 14.45
C GLY A 49 14.71 -1.57 13.01
N ALA A 50 13.55 -1.48 12.37
CA ALA A 50 13.41 -1.85 10.96
C ALA A 50 14.14 -0.85 10.05
N LEU A 51 15.21 -1.32 9.37
CA LEU A 51 15.99 -0.49 8.46
C LEU A 51 15.17 -0.01 7.26
N PHE A 52 14.32 -0.87 6.70
CA PHE A 52 13.44 -0.54 5.58
C PHE A 52 11.98 -0.51 6.04
N SER A 53 11.64 0.57 6.73
CA SER A 53 10.34 0.71 7.39
C SER A 53 9.15 0.88 6.44
N ARG A 54 9.40 1.31 5.18
CA ARG A 54 8.34 1.60 4.20
C ARG A 54 8.10 0.45 3.22
N GLU A 55 9.11 0.06 2.48
CA GLU A 55 9.05 -1.04 1.52
C GLU A 55 10.32 -1.89 1.58
N ALA A 56 10.17 -3.21 1.56
CA ALA A 56 11.24 -4.18 1.45
C ALA A 56 10.71 -5.39 0.69
N MET A 57 10.83 -5.38 -0.64
CA MET A 57 10.21 -6.41 -1.46
C MET A 57 11.05 -6.80 -2.67
N VAL A 58 10.81 -8.02 -3.12
CA VAL A 58 11.27 -8.57 -4.39
C VAL A 58 10.07 -8.80 -5.30
N VAL A 59 10.24 -8.50 -6.57
CA VAL A 59 9.21 -8.65 -7.59
C VAL A 59 9.74 -9.53 -8.72
N LEU A 60 8.98 -10.52 -9.10
CA LEU A 60 9.20 -11.34 -10.27
C LEU A 60 8.11 -11.02 -11.29
N GLY A 61 8.49 -10.68 -12.50
CA GLY A 61 7.54 -10.29 -13.52
C GLY A 61 7.91 -10.76 -14.91
N ARG A 62 6.90 -10.67 -15.78
CA ARG A 62 7.03 -10.92 -17.21
C ARG A 62 6.30 -9.82 -17.97
N GLU A 63 7.00 -9.19 -18.91
CA GLU A 63 6.41 -8.18 -19.79
C GLU A 63 5.18 -8.75 -20.53
N GLY A 64 4.13 -7.95 -20.59
CA GLY A 64 2.87 -8.33 -21.22
C GLY A 64 2.00 -9.34 -20.44
N THR A 65 2.48 -9.89 -19.32
CA THR A 65 1.72 -10.85 -18.48
C THR A 65 1.36 -10.26 -17.14
N GLY A 66 2.35 -9.77 -16.39
CA GLY A 66 2.16 -9.24 -15.04
C GLY A 66 3.33 -9.54 -14.12
N GLU A 67 3.10 -9.35 -12.82
CA GLU A 67 4.13 -9.50 -11.81
C GLU A 67 3.58 -10.04 -10.49
N ILE A 68 4.46 -10.65 -9.70
CA ILE A 68 4.23 -11.08 -8.33
C ILE A 68 5.28 -10.39 -7.45
N ALA A 69 4.84 -9.74 -6.39
CA ALA A 69 5.70 -9.10 -5.40
C ALA A 69 5.56 -9.81 -4.05
N LEU A 70 6.67 -9.94 -3.35
CA LEU A 70 6.77 -10.61 -2.05
C LEU A 70 7.56 -9.72 -1.09
N GLY A 71 7.07 -9.51 0.12
CA GLY A 71 7.78 -8.80 1.18
C GLY A 71 6.93 -7.76 1.90
N ARG A 72 7.57 -6.70 2.39
CA ARG A 72 6.94 -5.58 3.09
C ARG A 72 6.52 -4.51 2.08
N MET A 73 5.25 -4.11 2.13
CA MET A 73 4.69 -3.11 1.23
C MET A 73 3.38 -2.51 1.77
N ALA A 74 2.98 -1.38 1.20
CA ALA A 74 1.68 -0.78 1.53
C ALA A 74 0.52 -1.53 0.88
N GLY A 75 -0.65 -1.46 1.51
CA GLY A 75 -1.89 -1.95 0.94
C GLY A 75 -2.42 -1.08 -0.21
N PHE A 76 -3.35 -1.60 -1.00
CA PHE A 76 -3.90 -0.91 -2.17
C PHE A 76 -4.58 0.42 -1.83
N LEU A 77 -5.19 0.51 -0.65
CA LEU A 77 -5.85 1.72 -0.16
C LEU A 77 -4.92 2.55 0.75
N GLY A 78 -3.62 2.30 0.69
CA GLY A 78 -2.60 3.12 1.34
C GLY A 78 -2.35 4.42 0.57
N SER A 79 -1.88 5.44 1.29
CA SER A 79 -1.55 6.74 0.71
C SER A 79 -0.21 6.74 -0.03
N THR A 80 0.67 5.78 0.23
CA THR A 80 2.02 5.70 -0.33
C THR A 80 2.38 4.24 -0.62
N GLY A 81 3.34 4.03 -1.52
CA GLY A 81 3.89 2.71 -1.82
C GLY A 81 3.74 2.32 -3.29
N THR A 82 4.51 1.33 -3.69
CA THR A 82 4.59 0.87 -5.10
C THR A 82 3.25 0.36 -5.63
N TYR A 83 2.45 -0.27 -4.78
CA TYR A 83 1.14 -0.85 -5.15
C TYR A 83 -0.06 -0.06 -4.63
N ALA A 84 0.17 1.08 -3.99
CA ALA A 84 -0.91 1.95 -3.52
C ALA A 84 -1.71 2.51 -4.70
N GLN A 85 -2.95 2.08 -4.85
CA GLN A 85 -3.80 2.45 -5.98
C GLN A 85 -4.47 3.80 -5.78
N TRP A 86 -4.78 4.14 -4.56
CA TRP A 86 -5.38 5.42 -4.22
C TRP A 86 -4.49 6.60 -4.66
N ALA A 87 -3.24 6.60 -4.25
CA ALA A 87 -2.28 7.64 -4.65
C ALA A 87 -2.02 7.64 -6.16
N ALA A 88 -1.92 6.46 -6.77
CA ALA A 88 -1.61 6.30 -8.20
C ALA A 88 -2.73 6.81 -9.13
N THR A 89 -3.96 6.85 -8.68
CA THR A 89 -5.10 7.31 -9.49
C THR A 89 -5.30 8.82 -9.44
N GLY A 90 -4.53 9.54 -8.62
CA GLY A 90 -4.75 10.97 -8.38
C GLY A 90 -6.11 11.28 -7.78
N MET A 91 -6.79 10.28 -7.23
CA MET A 91 -8.09 10.42 -6.58
C MET A 91 -8.00 10.92 -5.15
N ASN A 92 -6.81 11.22 -4.70
CA ASN A 92 -6.58 11.96 -3.48
C ASN A 92 -6.23 13.41 -3.85
N PRO A 93 -7.22 14.28 -4.10
CA PRO A 93 -6.97 15.69 -4.48
C PRO A 93 -6.32 16.47 -3.33
N LEU A 94 -6.35 15.90 -2.14
CA LEU A 94 -5.77 16.46 -0.93
C LEU A 94 -4.55 15.65 -0.51
N ALA A 95 -3.71 15.19 -1.43
CA ALA A 95 -2.58 14.27 -1.29
C ALA A 95 -1.65 14.50 -0.08
N SER A 96 -1.98 15.42 0.76
CA SER A 96 -1.38 15.68 2.05
C SER A 96 -2.14 14.94 3.18
N ASN A 97 -1.58 14.84 4.33
CA ASN A 97 -2.08 14.14 5.52
C ASN A 97 -3.50 14.53 5.99
N ALA A 98 -4.14 15.52 5.37
CA ALA A 98 -5.48 15.95 5.70
C ALA A 98 -6.59 14.94 5.37
N PRO A 99 -6.54 14.14 4.27
CA PRO A 99 -7.54 13.11 4.01
C PRO A 99 -7.48 11.95 4.97
N ASP A 100 -6.29 11.56 5.44
CA ASP A 100 -6.17 10.51 6.44
C ASP A 100 -6.89 10.91 7.73
N ALA A 101 -6.90 12.19 8.09
CA ALA A 101 -7.64 12.70 9.23
C ALA A 101 -9.16 12.83 8.95
N ALA A 102 -9.55 13.27 7.75
CA ALA A 102 -10.94 13.46 7.40
C ALA A 102 -11.66 12.13 7.08
N LEU A 103 -10.96 11.18 6.47
CA LEU A 103 -11.49 9.87 6.09
C LEU A 103 -11.19 8.78 7.13
N ALA A 104 -10.29 9.00 8.08
CA ALA A 104 -9.95 8.05 9.13
C ALA A 104 -11.15 7.62 10.00
N GLY A 105 -12.21 8.44 10.04
CA GLY A 105 -13.47 8.09 10.70
C GLY A 105 -14.46 7.32 9.84
N VAL A 106 -14.25 7.28 8.52
CA VAL A 106 -15.18 6.67 7.55
C VAL A 106 -14.52 5.52 6.79
N PHE A 107 -13.19 5.54 6.68
CA PHE A 107 -12.44 4.64 5.84
C PHE A 107 -11.13 4.20 6.52
N GLN A 108 -10.96 2.92 6.68
CA GLN A 108 -9.71 2.38 7.23
C GLN A 108 -8.69 2.25 6.09
N SER A 109 -7.70 3.14 6.08
CA SER A 109 -6.60 3.06 5.11
C SER A 109 -5.80 1.76 5.31
N SER A 110 -5.23 1.25 4.23
CA SER A 110 -4.35 0.09 4.32
C SER A 110 -3.04 0.46 4.99
N PRO A 111 -2.63 -0.26 6.03
CA PRO A 111 -1.31 -0.06 6.64
C PRO A 111 -0.18 -0.51 5.70
N ILE A 112 1.05 -0.23 6.10
CA ILE A 112 2.22 -0.93 5.58
C ILE A 112 2.25 -2.31 6.26
N MET A 113 2.39 -3.38 5.48
CA MET A 113 2.25 -4.75 5.93
C MET A 113 3.50 -5.56 5.68
N ASP A 114 3.77 -6.49 6.58
CA ASP A 114 4.78 -7.52 6.39
C ASP A 114 4.18 -8.76 5.74
N ASN A 115 5.04 -9.65 5.24
CA ASN A 115 4.65 -10.95 4.66
C ASN A 115 3.50 -10.82 3.65
N ALA A 116 3.57 -9.77 2.86
CA ALA A 116 2.57 -9.48 1.84
C ALA A 116 2.96 -10.12 0.50
N ILE A 117 1.93 -10.53 -0.21
CA ILE A 117 1.99 -11.03 -1.58
C ILE A 117 1.07 -10.15 -2.42
N VAL A 118 1.59 -9.62 -3.52
CA VAL A 118 0.79 -8.92 -4.53
C VAL A 118 0.92 -9.64 -5.86
N VAL A 119 -0.20 -9.84 -6.53
CA VAL A 119 -0.27 -10.24 -7.93
C VAL A 119 -0.87 -9.10 -8.72
N LYS A 120 -0.21 -8.69 -9.80
CA LYS A 120 -0.65 -7.60 -10.67
C LYS A 120 -0.60 -8.05 -12.14
N SER A 121 -1.71 -7.91 -12.86
CA SER A 121 -1.75 -8.19 -14.30
C SER A 121 -1.01 -7.13 -15.12
N ALA A 122 -0.57 -7.48 -16.31
CA ALA A 122 -0.32 -6.46 -17.33
C ALA A 122 -1.63 -5.73 -17.68
N PRO A 123 -1.56 -4.49 -18.20
CA PRO A 123 -2.74 -3.79 -18.65
C PRO A 123 -3.39 -4.52 -19.85
N MET A 124 -4.70 -4.78 -19.75
CA MET A 124 -5.53 -5.36 -20.81
C MET A 124 -6.59 -4.31 -21.19
N HIS A 125 -6.49 -3.72 -22.38
CA HIS A 125 -7.37 -2.63 -22.82
C HIS A 125 -7.47 -1.47 -21.79
N GLY A 126 -6.35 -1.16 -21.15
CA GLY A 126 -6.27 -0.14 -20.10
C GLY A 126 -6.67 -0.63 -18.68
N VAL A 127 -7.21 -1.83 -18.54
CA VAL A 127 -7.57 -2.42 -17.24
C VAL A 127 -6.37 -3.17 -16.66
N THR A 128 -6.05 -2.89 -15.41
CA THR A 128 -5.07 -3.61 -14.59
C THR A 128 -5.78 -4.22 -13.39
N LEU A 129 -5.57 -5.50 -13.16
CA LEU A 129 -6.12 -6.22 -12.00
C LEU A 129 -5.02 -6.44 -10.97
N LEU A 130 -5.37 -6.30 -9.70
CA LEU A 130 -4.47 -6.53 -8.56
C LEU A 130 -5.17 -7.39 -7.52
N GLY A 131 -4.41 -8.33 -6.96
CA GLY A 131 -4.78 -9.09 -5.78
C GLY A 131 -3.69 -8.94 -4.72
N GLN A 132 -4.06 -8.79 -3.46
CA GLN A 132 -3.13 -8.67 -2.34
C GLN A 132 -3.56 -9.54 -1.18
N PHE A 133 -2.60 -10.18 -0.57
CA PHE A 133 -2.73 -10.89 0.69
C PHE A 133 -1.59 -10.47 1.61
N SER A 134 -1.86 -10.34 2.91
CA SER A 134 -0.84 -10.22 3.94
C SER A 134 -1.21 -11.07 5.14
N ASN A 135 -0.20 -11.72 5.70
CA ASN A 135 -0.32 -12.51 6.93
C ASN A 135 0.01 -11.69 8.18
N SER A 136 0.25 -10.38 8.08
CA SER A 136 0.56 -9.53 9.23
C SER A 136 0.23 -8.08 8.95
N THR A 137 -0.91 -7.62 9.46
CA THR A 137 -1.27 -6.19 9.44
C THR A 137 -0.92 -5.50 10.75
N ASN A 138 -0.81 -6.23 11.85
CA ASN A 138 -0.43 -5.68 13.16
C ASN A 138 1.04 -5.90 13.44
N GLN A 139 1.82 -4.85 13.31
CA GLN A 139 3.26 -4.89 13.34
C GLN A 139 3.86 -4.62 14.73
N ALA A 140 3.05 -4.19 15.68
CA ALA A 140 3.55 -3.69 16.98
C ALA A 140 3.91 -4.80 17.98
N THR A 141 3.53 -6.05 17.74
CA THR A 141 3.44 -7.00 18.88
C THR A 141 4.21 -8.31 18.69
N TYR A 142 4.90 -8.56 17.59
CA TYR A 142 5.43 -9.90 17.34
C TYR A 142 6.92 -10.05 17.26
N PRO A 143 7.48 -10.89 18.17
CA PRO A 143 8.62 -11.72 17.82
C PRO A 143 8.12 -12.90 16.95
N GLU A 144 8.52 -12.94 15.69
CA GLU A 144 8.81 -14.10 14.82
C GLU A 144 7.94 -15.38 14.83
N SER A 145 6.80 -15.45 15.53
CA SER A 145 5.92 -16.61 15.48
C SER A 145 4.60 -16.25 14.78
N GLU A 146 4.67 -16.12 13.47
CA GLU A 146 3.51 -15.86 12.62
C GLU A 146 2.74 -17.13 12.34
N GLY A 147 1.95 -17.56 13.33
CA GLY A 147 0.96 -18.62 13.11
C GLY A 147 -0.24 -18.05 12.34
N PHE A 148 -0.69 -18.73 11.29
CA PHE A 148 -1.85 -18.31 10.48
C PHE A 148 -3.11 -18.03 11.31
N SER A 149 -3.27 -18.66 12.47
CA SER A 149 -4.42 -18.47 13.36
C SER A 149 -4.31 -17.29 14.33
N ASN A 150 -3.14 -16.69 14.49
CA ASN A 150 -2.86 -15.74 15.56
C ASN A 150 -2.50 -14.33 15.04
N THR A 151 -2.52 -14.13 13.72
CA THR A 151 -2.17 -12.87 13.08
C THR A 151 -3.38 -12.27 12.38
N GLU A 152 -3.38 -10.96 12.23
CA GLU A 152 -4.35 -10.29 11.38
C GLU A 152 -4.00 -10.52 9.91
N HIS A 153 -5.03 -10.76 9.09
CA HIS A 153 -4.88 -10.96 7.66
C HIS A 153 -5.50 -9.81 6.89
N LEU A 154 -4.87 -9.43 5.81
CA LEU A 154 -5.47 -8.54 4.84
C LEU A 154 -5.65 -9.26 3.51
N TYR A 155 -6.83 -9.11 2.96
CA TYR A 155 -7.18 -9.53 1.60
C TYR A 155 -7.64 -8.29 0.83
N ALA A 156 -7.12 -8.07 -0.36
CA ALA A 156 -7.59 -6.97 -1.19
C ALA A 156 -7.61 -7.34 -2.67
N LEU A 157 -8.60 -6.79 -3.37
CA LEU A 157 -8.72 -6.86 -4.82
C LEU A 157 -8.91 -5.45 -5.37
N ALA A 158 -8.28 -5.16 -6.49
CA ALA A 158 -8.49 -3.89 -7.18
C ALA A 158 -8.53 -4.09 -8.70
N ALA A 159 -9.34 -3.26 -9.36
CA ALA A 159 -9.38 -3.11 -10.79
C ALA A 159 -9.22 -1.62 -11.13
N GLY A 160 -8.09 -1.26 -11.71
CA GLY A 160 -7.80 0.09 -12.19
C GLY A 160 -7.96 0.14 -13.71
N TRP A 161 -8.62 1.17 -14.22
CA TRP A 161 -8.68 1.46 -15.65
C TRP A 161 -8.03 2.80 -15.94
N LYS A 162 -7.20 2.84 -16.97
CA LYS A 162 -6.54 4.04 -17.48
C LYS A 162 -6.83 4.20 -18.96
N GLY A 163 -7.56 5.24 -19.30
CA GLY A 163 -7.75 5.73 -20.66
C GLY A 163 -6.85 6.95 -20.95
N GLU A 164 -7.05 7.58 -22.08
CA GLU A 164 -6.26 8.74 -22.52
C GLU A 164 -6.38 9.92 -21.53
N ASN A 165 -7.59 10.32 -21.21
CA ASN A 165 -7.88 11.49 -20.34
C ASN A 165 -8.70 11.13 -19.09
N ALA A 166 -8.86 9.84 -18.78
CA ALA A 166 -9.67 9.39 -17.66
C ALA A 166 -9.05 8.20 -16.95
N THR A 167 -9.35 8.08 -15.67
CA THR A 167 -9.00 6.91 -14.86
C THR A 167 -10.19 6.48 -14.04
N ALA A 168 -10.28 5.19 -13.72
CA ALA A 168 -11.25 4.67 -12.78
C ALA A 168 -10.57 3.63 -11.87
N LEU A 169 -11.07 3.49 -10.67
CA LEU A 169 -10.62 2.51 -9.69
C LEU A 169 -11.83 1.93 -8.96
N LEU A 170 -11.86 0.61 -8.88
CA LEU A 170 -12.68 -0.12 -7.93
C LEU A 170 -11.75 -0.97 -7.08
N ALA A 171 -11.85 -0.87 -5.76
CA ALA A 171 -11.07 -1.67 -4.85
C ALA A 171 -11.94 -2.17 -3.69
N TRP A 172 -11.64 -3.37 -3.25
CA TRP A 172 -12.19 -4.00 -2.06
C TRP A 172 -11.04 -4.46 -1.18
N GLN A 173 -11.21 -4.28 0.12
CA GLN A 173 -10.28 -4.73 1.14
C GLN A 173 -11.05 -5.36 2.29
N MET A 174 -10.53 -6.44 2.83
CA MET A 174 -11.00 -7.05 4.07
C MET A 174 -9.82 -7.16 5.02
N ILE A 175 -10.02 -6.74 6.27
CA ILE A 175 -9.08 -7.00 7.37
C ILE A 175 -9.78 -8.00 8.30
N ASP A 176 -9.18 -9.17 8.44
CA ASP A 176 -9.60 -10.22 9.33
C ASP A 176 -8.71 -10.19 10.57
N TYR A 177 -9.30 -9.88 11.71
CA TYR A 177 -8.55 -9.67 12.94
C TYR A 177 -8.18 -10.97 13.61
N ALA A 178 -7.02 -10.98 14.27
CA ALA A 178 -6.57 -12.15 15.02
C ALA A 178 -7.58 -12.57 16.11
N ASN A 179 -7.66 -13.86 16.37
CA ASN A 179 -8.50 -14.42 17.42
C ASN A 179 -8.01 -14.11 18.84
N THR A 180 -6.87 -13.47 18.98
CA THR A 180 -6.29 -13.04 20.26
C THR A 180 -6.43 -11.54 20.42
N ALA A 181 -6.77 -11.07 21.62
CA ALA A 181 -6.81 -9.65 21.92
C ALA A 181 -5.41 -9.04 21.76
N ASN A 182 -5.24 -8.27 20.70
CA ASN A 182 -4.01 -7.60 20.38
C ASN A 182 -4.26 -6.10 20.24
N GLY A 183 -3.78 -5.35 21.18
CA GLY A 183 -3.88 -3.90 21.11
C GLY A 183 -5.32 -3.39 21.17
N ALA A 184 -5.75 -2.63 20.17
CA ALA A 184 -7.01 -1.90 20.17
C ALA A 184 -8.25 -2.77 19.77
N GLN A 185 -8.06 -4.01 19.30
CA GLN A 185 -9.18 -4.83 18.84
C GLN A 185 -9.57 -5.87 19.88
N PRO A 186 -10.87 -6.04 20.16
CA PRO A 186 -11.35 -7.07 21.06
C PRO A 186 -11.13 -8.47 20.47
N HIS A 187 -10.99 -9.44 21.35
CA HIS A 187 -11.00 -10.86 20.98
C HIS A 187 -12.22 -11.20 20.11
N ASN A 188 -12.02 -11.87 18.98
CA ASN A 188 -13.06 -12.21 18.00
C ASN A 188 -13.76 -10.98 17.36
N ALA A 189 -13.04 -9.91 17.10
CA ALA A 189 -13.57 -8.82 16.28
C ALA A 189 -13.99 -9.34 14.89
N LYS A 190 -15.13 -8.86 14.41
CA LYS A 190 -15.60 -9.24 13.06
C LYS A 190 -14.70 -8.61 12.01
N PRO A 191 -14.48 -9.29 10.87
CA PRO A 191 -13.75 -8.70 9.75
C PRO A 191 -14.34 -7.37 9.31
N THR A 192 -13.46 -6.42 8.99
CA THR A 192 -13.84 -5.12 8.43
C THR A 192 -13.71 -5.15 6.92
N HIS A 193 -14.75 -4.72 6.21
CA HIS A 193 -14.74 -4.61 4.75
C HIS A 193 -14.75 -3.14 4.33
N ASN A 194 -13.85 -2.78 3.43
CA ASN A 194 -13.80 -1.47 2.80
C ASN A 194 -14.01 -1.64 1.29
N ILE A 195 -14.89 -0.83 0.71
CA ILE A 195 -15.09 -0.75 -0.74
C ILE A 195 -14.82 0.69 -1.15
N PHE A 196 -13.97 0.86 -2.14
CA PHE A 196 -13.67 2.15 -2.73
C PHE A 196 -13.95 2.12 -4.23
N ALA A 197 -14.66 3.15 -4.70
CA ALA A 197 -14.88 3.38 -6.12
C ALA A 197 -14.60 4.84 -6.42
N GLY A 198 -13.81 5.11 -7.45
CA GLY A 198 -13.50 6.47 -7.84
C GLY A 198 -13.16 6.58 -9.32
N ALA A 199 -13.32 7.78 -9.86
CA ALA A 199 -13.00 8.10 -11.24
C ALA A 199 -12.46 9.51 -11.36
N SER A 200 -11.63 9.75 -12.38
CA SER A 200 -11.21 11.09 -12.75
C SER A 200 -11.28 11.29 -14.27
N ARG A 201 -11.54 12.53 -14.70
CA ARG A 201 -11.52 12.91 -16.11
C ARG A 201 -10.93 14.30 -16.30
N GLY A 202 -10.05 14.44 -17.29
CA GLY A 202 -9.46 15.69 -17.73
C GLY A 202 -10.31 16.37 -18.82
N PHE A 203 -10.43 17.68 -18.72
CA PHE A 203 -11.10 18.58 -19.68
C PHE A 203 -10.16 19.76 -19.93
N GLY A 204 -9.22 19.63 -20.86
CA GLY A 204 -8.14 20.61 -21.03
C GLY A 204 -7.30 20.70 -19.74
N ASP A 205 -7.20 21.90 -19.17
CA ASP A 205 -6.44 22.16 -17.95
C ASP A 205 -7.19 21.79 -16.66
N LEU A 206 -8.48 21.48 -16.76
CA LEU A 206 -9.31 21.07 -15.61
C LEU A 206 -9.33 19.54 -15.49
N ARG A 207 -9.15 19.03 -14.27
CA ARG A 207 -9.40 17.62 -13.93
C ARG A 207 -10.43 17.51 -12.83
N VAL A 208 -11.45 16.71 -13.06
CA VAL A 208 -12.53 16.44 -12.11
C VAL A 208 -12.31 15.04 -11.54
N HIS A 209 -12.47 14.90 -10.22
CA HIS A 209 -12.38 13.64 -9.48
C HIS A 209 -13.69 13.39 -8.73
N VAL A 210 -14.11 12.12 -8.69
CA VAL A 210 -15.27 11.63 -7.94
C VAL A 210 -14.87 10.35 -7.23
N ALA A 211 -15.15 10.25 -5.92
CA ALA A 211 -14.88 9.07 -5.11
C ALA A 211 -15.96 8.87 -4.04
#